data_cd7e7ded58ca6b449a44bb15116ed9aa
#
_entry.id   cd7e7ded58ca6b449a44bb15116ed9aa
#
_cell.length_a   1.000
_cell.length_b   1.000
_cell.length_c   1.000
_cell.angle_alpha   90.00
_cell.angle_beta   90.00
_cell.angle_gamma   90.00
#
_symmetry.space_group_name_H-M   'P 1'
#
loop_
_entity.id
_entity.type
_entity.pdbx_description
1 polymer ?
#
loop_
_entity_poly.entity_id
_entity_poly.type
_entity_poly.pdbx_seq_one_letter_code
_entity_poly.pdbx_strand_id
1 'polypeptide(L)'
;DPIEINFTAGDVSRSETAVEEFETPDMITFDATQSIGTTTAKAIRSTAQKLFGSASYNFTYTFNADEAHVVFTTDDTFGSSTVVDNTQTIGMHIYGDLSCDEIWLQLSSGNDTQEILLTNVDFRGWQFRETRLDQLNPGKDYRISGIKITRTKPFFSESGSFFLDNMLVYTSSDIHFIATSKAINVYPNPASDILKIQSDTSVQRWTLYSLSGSCIATGSETTIDTSNIPSGTYLLKIQTEGKEFCYPVLIVH
;
A
#
# COMPACT_ATOMS: atom_id res chain seq x y z
N ASP A 1 19.97 -10.67 23.71
CA ASP A 1 20.46 -10.17 22.41
C ASP A 1 19.29 -10.12 21.45
N PRO A 2 19.07 -9.03 20.75
CA PRO A 2 18.01 -8.96 19.73
C PRO A 2 18.37 -9.91 18.58
N ILE A 3 17.43 -10.75 18.20
CA ILE A 3 17.56 -11.62 17.02
C ILE A 3 17.32 -10.72 15.80
N GLU A 4 18.38 -10.40 15.08
CA GLU A 4 18.24 -9.83 13.73
C GLU A 4 17.71 -10.91 12.79
N ILE A 5 16.46 -10.74 12.35
CA ILE A 5 15.90 -11.56 11.29
C ILE A 5 16.22 -10.88 9.97
N ASN A 6 17.29 -11.29 9.32
CA ASN A 6 17.59 -10.89 7.96
C ASN A 6 16.66 -11.65 7.00
N PHE A 7 15.64 -10.97 6.49
CA PHE A 7 14.89 -11.44 5.34
C PHE A 7 15.72 -11.20 4.08
N THR A 8 16.37 -12.21 3.57
CA THR A 8 16.79 -12.22 2.17
C THR A 8 15.54 -12.52 1.34
N ALA A 9 14.77 -11.50 0.98
CA ALA A 9 13.90 -11.60 -0.17
C ALA A 9 14.81 -11.89 -1.36
N GLY A 10 14.54 -12.96 -2.11
CA GLY A 10 15.28 -13.24 -3.34
C GLY A 10 15.30 -11.98 -4.20
N ASP A 11 16.44 -11.71 -4.86
CA ASP A 11 16.73 -10.52 -5.64
C ASP A 11 15.59 -10.11 -6.57
N VAL A 12 14.62 -9.38 -6.04
CA VAL A 12 13.84 -8.46 -6.82
C VAL A 12 14.62 -7.16 -6.74
N SER A 13 15.42 -6.87 -7.75
CA SER A 13 16.06 -5.57 -7.89
C SER A 13 14.96 -4.54 -8.16
N ARG A 14 14.37 -4.03 -7.09
CA ARG A 14 13.40 -2.95 -7.12
C ARG A 14 14.22 -1.67 -7.26
N SER A 15 14.22 -1.07 -8.44
CA SER A 15 14.78 0.27 -8.61
C SER A 15 13.78 1.27 -8.04
N GLU A 16 13.96 1.62 -6.77
CA GLU A 16 13.15 2.63 -6.10
C GLU A 16 13.78 4.01 -6.30
N THR A 17 12.95 4.99 -6.64
CA THR A 17 13.34 6.40 -6.68
C THR A 17 12.47 7.16 -5.70
N ALA A 18 13.09 7.86 -4.76
CA ALA A 18 12.37 8.77 -3.90
C ALA A 18 11.82 9.93 -4.76
N VAL A 19 10.51 10.13 -4.72
CA VAL A 19 9.83 11.23 -5.38
C VAL A 19 9.85 12.45 -4.47
N GLU A 20 9.43 12.24 -3.21
CA GLU A 20 9.33 13.30 -2.22
C GLU A 20 9.58 12.74 -0.81
N GLU A 21 10.48 13.36 -0.09
CA GLU A 21 10.83 13.01 1.29
C GLU A 21 10.08 13.85 2.33
N PHE A 22 9.30 14.85 1.88
CA PHE A 22 8.49 15.75 2.72
C PHE A 22 9.29 16.59 3.72
N GLU A 23 10.53 16.89 3.38
CA GLU A 23 11.44 17.68 4.22
C GLU A 23 11.36 19.19 3.97
N THR A 24 10.87 19.61 2.81
CA THR A 24 10.79 21.02 2.41
C THR A 24 9.44 21.62 2.85
N PRO A 25 9.40 22.80 3.49
CA PRO A 25 8.15 23.45 3.86
C PRO A 25 7.46 24.08 2.66
N ASP A 26 6.16 24.35 2.79
CA ASP A 26 5.31 25.18 1.93
C ASP A 26 5.11 24.72 0.46
N MET A 27 5.51 23.48 0.12
CA MET A 27 5.36 22.91 -1.23
C MET A 27 3.95 22.40 -1.56
N ILE A 28 3.06 22.34 -0.57
CA ILE A 28 1.68 21.85 -0.73
C ILE A 28 0.71 22.90 -0.19
N THR A 29 -0.24 23.33 -1.01
CA THR A 29 -1.18 24.40 -0.67
C THR A 29 -2.62 23.94 -0.84
N PHE A 30 -3.49 24.32 0.08
CA PHE A 30 -4.93 24.09 -0.02
C PHE A 30 -5.51 24.89 -1.18
N ASP A 31 -6.21 24.22 -2.09
CA ASP A 31 -6.93 24.83 -3.21
C ASP A 31 -8.43 24.88 -2.94
N ALA A 32 -8.90 26.03 -2.47
CA ALA A 32 -10.31 26.27 -2.20
C ALA A 32 -11.19 26.27 -3.47
N THR A 33 -10.61 26.51 -4.64
CA THR A 33 -11.36 26.60 -5.91
C THR A 33 -11.72 25.22 -6.47
N GLN A 34 -10.89 24.22 -6.17
CA GLN A 34 -11.11 22.84 -6.56
C GLN A 34 -11.74 22.01 -5.44
N SER A 35 -11.98 22.58 -4.27
CA SER A 35 -12.54 21.88 -3.11
C SER A 35 -14.05 22.14 -2.98
N ILE A 36 -14.78 21.14 -2.52
CA ILE A 36 -16.24 21.19 -2.30
C ILE A 36 -16.56 20.71 -0.90
N GLY A 37 -17.49 21.40 -0.21
CA GLY A 37 -17.96 20.98 1.12
C GLY A 37 -16.84 20.93 2.17
N THR A 38 -15.85 21.82 2.05
CA THR A 38 -14.71 21.93 2.97
C THR A 38 -14.70 23.33 3.59
N THR A 39 -14.64 23.40 4.92
CA THR A 39 -14.59 24.68 5.64
C THR A 39 -13.17 25.16 5.89
N THR A 40 -12.29 24.22 6.27
CA THR A 40 -10.89 24.51 6.54
C THR A 40 -10.02 23.33 6.14
N ALA A 41 -8.87 23.61 5.55
CA ALA A 41 -7.87 22.60 5.25
C ALA A 41 -6.44 23.20 5.31
N LYS A 42 -5.48 22.36 5.69
CA LYS A 42 -4.06 22.72 5.74
C LYS A 42 -3.21 21.51 5.44
N ALA A 43 -2.11 21.71 4.73
CA ALA A 43 -1.01 20.79 4.61
C ALA A 43 0.25 21.49 5.10
N ILE A 44 0.85 21.00 6.16
CA ILE A 44 2.01 21.64 6.79
C ILE A 44 3.12 20.64 7.11
N ARG A 45 4.36 21.04 6.93
CA ARG A 45 5.50 20.27 7.40
C ARG A 45 5.44 20.11 8.92
N SER A 46 5.64 18.91 9.43
CA SER A 46 5.48 18.56 10.83
C SER A 46 6.57 17.61 11.31
N THR A 47 7.01 17.80 12.55
CA THR A 47 7.93 16.88 13.24
C THR A 47 7.20 15.98 14.24
N ALA A 48 5.88 16.10 14.38
CA ALA A 48 5.09 15.41 15.39
C ALA A 48 4.97 13.89 15.12
N GLN A 49 4.74 13.53 13.87
CA GLN A 49 4.74 12.15 13.39
C GLN A 49 5.63 12.09 12.16
N LYS A 50 6.64 11.25 12.18
CA LYS A 50 7.56 11.04 11.07
C LYS A 50 8.07 9.61 11.10
N LEU A 51 8.37 9.05 9.95
CA LEU A 51 8.92 7.72 9.80
C LEU A 51 10.35 7.78 9.25
N PHE A 52 10.59 8.67 8.30
CA PHE A 52 11.90 8.92 7.70
C PHE A 52 12.36 10.35 7.96
N GLY A 53 13.64 10.61 7.81
CA GLY A 53 14.20 11.95 7.89
C GLY A 53 13.89 12.72 9.16
N SER A 54 13.62 14.02 9.02
CA SER A 54 13.39 14.96 10.12
C SER A 54 11.94 15.41 10.25
N ALA A 55 11.12 15.25 9.21
CA ALA A 55 9.73 15.69 9.15
C ALA A 55 8.88 14.81 8.23
N SER A 56 7.59 15.07 8.23
CA SER A 56 6.57 14.60 7.32
C SER A 56 5.59 15.73 7.01
N TYR A 57 4.59 15.51 6.21
CA TYR A 57 3.51 16.49 6.01
C TYR A 57 2.23 16.05 6.72
N ASN A 58 1.69 16.94 7.56
CA ASN A 58 0.40 16.79 8.20
C ASN A 58 -0.68 17.45 7.37
N PHE A 59 -1.68 16.69 6.98
CA PHE A 59 -2.90 17.12 6.33
C PHE A 59 -4.02 17.16 7.33
N THR A 60 -4.66 18.32 7.46
CA THR A 60 -5.85 18.49 8.31
C THR A 60 -6.96 19.14 7.49
N TYR A 61 -8.19 18.68 7.67
CA TYR A 61 -9.34 19.20 6.95
C TYR A 61 -10.63 19.01 7.75
N THR A 62 -11.66 19.81 7.39
CA THR A 62 -13.01 19.68 7.95
C THR A 62 -14.02 19.78 6.85
N PHE A 63 -14.86 18.78 6.72
CA PHE A 63 -16.00 18.73 5.81
C PHE A 63 -17.27 19.26 6.46
N ASN A 64 -18.10 19.96 5.70
CA ASN A 64 -19.41 20.48 6.11
C ASN A 64 -20.56 19.98 5.24
N ALA A 65 -20.30 18.99 4.39
CA ALA A 65 -21.29 18.34 3.53
C ALA A 65 -21.00 16.85 3.43
N ASP A 66 -22.03 16.07 3.10
CA ASP A 66 -21.90 14.62 2.93
C ASP A 66 -21.10 14.25 1.68
N GLU A 67 -21.35 14.97 0.60
CA GLU A 67 -20.56 14.91 -0.63
C GLU A 67 -19.51 16.02 -0.60
N ALA A 68 -18.31 15.69 -0.18
CA ALA A 68 -17.24 16.66 0.00
C ALA A 68 -15.88 16.09 -0.44
N HIS A 69 -15.03 16.99 -0.89
CA HIS A 69 -13.62 16.70 -1.11
C HIS A 69 -12.77 17.96 -0.87
N VAL A 70 -11.54 17.74 -0.52
CA VAL A 70 -10.52 18.77 -0.41
C VAL A 70 -9.38 18.48 -1.39
N VAL A 71 -8.88 19.52 -2.04
CA VAL A 71 -7.74 19.44 -2.95
C VAL A 71 -6.60 20.26 -2.39
N PHE A 72 -5.42 19.67 -2.44
CA PHE A 72 -4.15 20.32 -2.17
C PHE A 72 -3.32 20.25 -3.43
N THR A 73 -2.90 21.40 -3.93
CA THR A 73 -2.01 21.50 -5.09
C THR A 73 -0.55 21.49 -4.63
N THR A 74 0.29 20.87 -5.43
CA THR A 74 1.74 20.88 -5.25
C THR A 74 2.36 22.00 -6.09
N ASP A 75 3.45 22.57 -5.59
CA ASP A 75 4.25 23.51 -6.40
C ASP A 75 5.27 22.77 -7.30
N ASP A 76 6.00 23.55 -8.10
CA ASP A 76 6.99 23.01 -9.04
C ASP A 76 8.21 22.34 -8.34
N THR A 77 8.36 22.50 -7.03
CA THR A 77 9.45 21.89 -6.27
C THR A 77 9.10 20.49 -5.77
N PHE A 78 7.80 20.19 -5.66
CA PHE A 78 7.32 18.88 -5.23
C PHE A 78 7.73 17.79 -6.22
N GLY A 79 8.55 16.85 -5.77
CA GLY A 79 9.07 15.80 -6.64
C GLY A 79 9.74 16.32 -7.91
N SER A 80 10.39 17.47 -7.86
CA SER A 80 10.70 18.41 -8.93
C SER A 80 11.38 17.84 -10.18
N SER A 81 12.00 16.68 -10.10
CA SER A 81 12.65 16.00 -11.21
C SER A 81 11.96 14.69 -11.61
N THR A 82 10.97 14.26 -10.87
CA THR A 82 10.37 12.94 -11.07
C THR A 82 9.13 13.05 -11.96
N VAL A 83 9.17 12.33 -13.06
CA VAL A 83 8.01 12.06 -13.91
C VAL A 83 7.64 10.60 -13.75
N VAL A 84 6.36 10.31 -13.88
CA VAL A 84 5.82 8.97 -13.77
C VAL A 84 5.02 8.62 -15.03
N ASP A 85 4.97 7.34 -15.36
CA ASP A 85 4.23 6.83 -16.51
C ASP A 85 3.38 5.59 -16.13
N ASN A 86 2.65 5.06 -17.11
CA ASN A 86 1.74 3.95 -16.91
C ASN A 86 2.41 2.58 -16.62
N THR A 87 3.73 2.50 -16.62
CA THR A 87 4.49 1.26 -16.33
C THR A 87 4.91 1.15 -14.88
N GLN A 88 4.68 2.21 -14.10
CA GLN A 88 5.21 2.36 -12.76
C GLN A 88 4.15 2.14 -11.68
N THR A 89 4.64 1.98 -10.48
CA THR A 89 3.87 1.95 -9.23
C THR A 89 4.35 3.12 -8.37
N ILE A 90 3.43 3.80 -7.73
CA ILE A 90 3.72 4.84 -6.74
C ILE A 90 3.27 4.37 -5.36
N GLY A 91 4.09 4.60 -4.36
CA GLY A 91 3.78 4.27 -2.98
C GLY A 91 4.26 5.34 -2.01
N MET A 92 3.62 5.42 -0.86
CA MET A 92 4.05 6.30 0.21
C MET A 92 3.67 5.76 1.59
N HIS A 93 4.33 6.25 2.62
CA HIS A 93 3.99 5.96 3.98
C HIS A 93 2.93 6.94 4.47
N ILE A 94 1.86 6.41 5.06
CA ILE A 94 0.71 7.18 5.54
C ILE A 94 0.47 6.83 7.00
N TYR A 95 0.42 7.85 7.86
CA TYR A 95 -0.05 7.70 9.24
C TYR A 95 -1.54 8.01 9.26
N GLY A 96 -2.36 6.97 9.26
CA GLY A 96 -3.82 7.08 9.18
C GLY A 96 -4.49 7.41 10.51
N ASP A 97 -5.67 8.00 10.43
CA ASP A 97 -6.52 8.44 11.54
C ASP A 97 -7.84 7.67 11.69
N LEU A 98 -8.10 6.67 10.81
CA LEU A 98 -9.37 5.95 10.70
C LEU A 98 -10.53 6.80 10.17
N SER A 99 -10.27 7.89 9.45
CA SER A 99 -11.34 8.71 8.85
C SER A 99 -12.18 7.94 7.82
N CYS A 100 -11.64 6.87 7.25
CA CYS A 100 -12.20 6.13 6.11
C CYS A 100 -12.34 6.98 4.84
N ASP A 101 -11.72 8.14 4.78
CA ASP A 101 -11.68 8.97 3.58
C ASP A 101 -10.70 8.41 2.54
N GLU A 102 -10.91 8.73 1.28
CA GLU A 102 -10.06 8.31 0.19
C GLU A 102 -8.97 9.34 -0.10
N ILE A 103 -7.73 8.87 -0.29
CA ILE A 103 -6.62 9.69 -0.77
C ILE A 103 -6.40 9.38 -2.24
N TRP A 104 -6.51 10.41 -3.08
CA TRP A 104 -6.28 10.38 -4.50
C TRP A 104 -5.06 11.20 -4.87
N LEU A 105 -4.26 10.71 -5.81
CA LEU A 105 -3.18 11.47 -6.43
C LEU A 105 -3.72 12.15 -7.68
N GLN A 106 -3.48 13.44 -7.81
CA GLN A 106 -3.71 14.18 -9.05
C GLN A 106 -2.40 14.23 -9.84
N LEU A 107 -2.46 13.82 -11.11
CA LEU A 107 -1.32 13.78 -12.01
C LEU A 107 -1.63 14.60 -13.26
N SER A 108 -0.64 15.33 -13.76
CA SER A 108 -0.79 16.18 -14.94
C SER A 108 0.31 15.96 -15.97
N SER A 109 -0.09 16.01 -17.25
CA SER A 109 0.78 16.00 -18.42
C SER A 109 0.27 17.02 -19.42
N GLY A 110 0.77 18.25 -19.32
CA GLY A 110 0.22 19.41 -20.06
C GLY A 110 -1.23 19.67 -19.64
N ASN A 111 -2.17 19.57 -20.58
CA ASN A 111 -3.62 19.75 -20.31
C ASN A 111 -4.33 18.43 -19.92
N ASP A 112 -3.62 17.33 -19.86
CA ASP A 112 -4.17 16.03 -19.47
C ASP A 112 -4.00 15.86 -17.96
N THR A 113 -5.11 15.73 -17.24
CA THR A 113 -5.13 15.49 -15.79
C THR A 113 -5.80 14.17 -15.49
N GLN A 114 -5.22 13.40 -14.57
CA GLN A 114 -5.71 12.11 -14.13
C GLN A 114 -5.79 12.07 -12.60
N GLU A 115 -6.80 11.39 -12.07
CA GLU A 115 -6.92 11.12 -10.63
C GLU A 115 -6.80 9.61 -10.40
N ILE A 116 -5.89 9.21 -9.53
CA ILE A 116 -5.64 7.81 -9.21
C ILE A 116 -5.83 7.59 -7.72
N LEU A 117 -6.70 6.66 -7.36
CA LEU A 117 -6.91 6.27 -5.98
C LEU A 117 -5.64 5.63 -5.42
N LEU A 118 -5.08 6.22 -4.38
CA LEU A 118 -3.98 5.63 -3.65
C LEU A 118 -4.47 4.66 -2.58
N THR A 119 -5.40 5.09 -1.72
CA THR A 119 -5.92 4.25 -0.62
C THR A 119 -7.14 4.86 0.05
N ASN A 120 -7.86 4.02 0.82
CA ASN A 120 -8.76 4.45 1.89
C ASN A 120 -8.00 4.53 3.21
N VAL A 121 -8.27 5.54 4.04
CA VAL A 121 -7.66 5.71 5.37
C VAL A 121 -8.46 4.92 6.42
N ASP A 122 -8.58 3.62 6.22
CA ASP A 122 -9.31 2.67 7.08
C ASP A 122 -8.43 2.04 8.18
N PHE A 123 -7.31 2.70 8.49
CA PHE A 123 -6.31 2.24 9.45
C PHE A 123 -5.83 3.38 10.35
N ARG A 124 -5.17 3.00 11.45
CA ARG A 124 -4.49 3.93 12.36
C ARG A 124 -3.00 3.60 12.45
N GLY A 125 -2.16 4.64 12.48
CA GLY A 125 -0.70 4.51 12.51
C GLY A 125 -0.09 4.39 11.11
N TRP A 126 1.23 4.18 11.06
CA TRP A 126 1.99 4.12 9.82
C TRP A 126 1.69 2.86 9.03
N GLN A 127 1.34 3.03 7.76
CA GLN A 127 1.27 1.96 6.76
C GLN A 127 1.84 2.44 5.43
N PHE A 128 2.51 1.54 4.73
CA PHE A 128 2.89 1.77 3.34
C PHE A 128 1.70 1.42 2.45
N ARG A 129 1.33 2.36 1.57
CA ARG A 129 0.25 2.19 0.59
C ARG A 129 0.79 2.47 -0.79
N GLU A 130 0.39 1.66 -1.75
CA GLU A 130 0.86 1.76 -3.13
C GLU A 130 -0.28 1.54 -4.12
N THR A 131 -0.15 2.14 -5.30
CA THR A 131 -1.07 1.96 -6.41
C THR A 131 -0.32 1.91 -7.73
N ARG A 132 -0.81 1.10 -8.66
CA ARG A 132 -0.26 1.03 -10.02
C ARG A 132 -0.76 2.22 -10.83
N LEU A 133 0.09 2.69 -11.73
CA LEU A 133 -0.22 3.81 -12.62
C LEU A 133 -0.69 3.35 -14.01
N ASP A 134 -1.10 2.10 -14.15
CA ASP A 134 -1.54 1.48 -15.42
C ASP A 134 -2.81 2.11 -16.03
N GLN A 135 -3.51 2.94 -15.26
CA GLN A 135 -4.64 3.76 -15.72
C GLN A 135 -4.22 5.01 -16.50
N LEU A 136 -2.95 5.42 -16.40
CA LEU A 136 -2.42 6.58 -17.12
C LEU A 136 -2.37 6.30 -18.63
N ASN A 137 -2.52 7.35 -19.44
CA ASN A 137 -2.43 7.22 -20.88
C ASN A 137 -1.02 6.79 -21.32
N PRO A 138 -0.88 5.69 -22.08
CA PRO A 138 0.43 5.19 -22.49
C PRO A 138 1.24 6.22 -23.31
N GLY A 139 2.54 6.24 -23.07
CA GLY A 139 3.48 7.11 -23.80
C GLY A 139 3.45 8.58 -23.37
N LYS A 140 2.84 8.87 -22.22
CA LYS A 140 2.89 10.19 -21.59
C LYS A 140 3.61 10.12 -20.25
N ASP A 141 4.36 11.18 -20.00
CA ASP A 141 4.98 11.45 -18.72
C ASP A 141 4.12 12.40 -17.89
N TYR A 142 3.84 12.04 -16.67
CA TYR A 142 3.02 12.82 -15.74
C TYR A 142 3.84 13.32 -14.57
N ARG A 143 3.44 14.46 -14.02
CA ARG A 143 3.92 14.97 -12.72
C ARG A 143 2.79 14.91 -11.70
N ILE A 144 3.15 14.73 -10.46
CA ILE A 144 2.18 14.80 -9.36
C ILE A 144 1.85 16.29 -9.19
N SER A 145 0.60 16.64 -9.40
CA SER A 145 0.11 18.03 -9.36
C SER A 145 -0.76 18.32 -8.15
N GLY A 146 -1.14 17.29 -7.40
CA GLY A 146 -1.94 17.49 -6.21
C GLY A 146 -2.31 16.20 -5.48
N ILE A 147 -2.92 16.39 -4.32
CA ILE A 147 -3.49 15.35 -3.47
C ILE A 147 -4.93 15.75 -3.19
N LYS A 148 -5.87 14.87 -3.51
CA LYS A 148 -7.29 15.07 -3.25
C LYS A 148 -7.74 14.07 -2.18
N ILE A 149 -8.54 14.55 -1.23
CA ILE A 149 -9.15 13.72 -0.20
C ILE A 149 -10.64 13.79 -0.37
N THR A 150 -11.29 12.63 -0.53
CA THR A 150 -12.73 12.53 -0.75
C THR A 150 -13.40 11.89 0.46
N ARG A 151 -14.43 12.52 0.96
CA ARG A 151 -15.29 11.99 2.02
C ARG A 151 -16.10 10.83 1.50
N THR A 152 -15.96 9.65 2.09
CA THR A 152 -16.70 8.46 1.65
C THR A 152 -17.78 8.03 2.64
N LYS A 153 -17.62 8.35 3.93
CA LYS A 153 -18.53 7.93 4.98
C LYS A 153 -18.90 9.08 5.91
N PRO A 154 -19.96 9.84 5.59
CA PRO A 154 -20.35 11.03 6.33
C PRO A 154 -20.69 10.76 7.81
N PHE A 155 -20.93 9.51 8.20
CA PHE A 155 -21.26 9.15 9.57
C PHE A 155 -20.05 8.99 10.50
N PHE A 156 -18.82 8.95 9.99
CA PHE A 156 -17.63 8.69 10.81
C PHE A 156 -17.04 9.94 11.43
N SER A 157 -16.62 10.89 10.61
CA SER A 157 -16.02 12.12 11.08
C SER A 157 -16.24 13.25 10.09
N GLU A 158 -16.39 14.46 10.61
CA GLU A 158 -16.36 15.68 9.79
C GLU A 158 -14.94 16.18 9.57
N SER A 159 -13.98 15.71 10.36
CA SER A 159 -12.59 16.17 10.30
C SER A 159 -11.63 15.00 10.23
N GLY A 160 -10.59 15.14 9.43
CA GLY A 160 -9.51 14.19 9.32
C GLY A 160 -8.14 14.84 9.58
N SER A 161 -7.20 14.01 10.01
CA SER A 161 -5.80 14.40 10.22
C SER A 161 -4.87 13.21 9.98
N PHE A 162 -4.16 13.20 8.89
CA PHE A 162 -3.19 12.16 8.56
C PHE A 162 -1.83 12.76 8.19
N PHE A 163 -0.79 11.92 8.15
CA PHE A 163 0.55 12.37 7.75
C PHE A 163 1.02 11.55 6.56
N LEU A 164 1.76 12.21 5.67
CA LEU A 164 2.44 11.59 4.54
C LEU A 164 3.94 11.70 4.72
N ASP A 165 4.64 10.63 4.37
CA ASP A 165 6.09 10.54 4.45
C ASP A 165 6.64 9.61 3.37
N ASN A 166 7.81 9.94 2.84
CA ASN A 166 8.58 9.13 1.90
C ASN A 166 7.76 8.54 0.74
N MET A 167 7.48 9.38 -0.26
CA MET A 167 6.84 8.97 -1.51
C MET A 167 7.89 8.37 -2.44
N LEU A 168 7.62 7.17 -2.93
CA LEU A 168 8.50 6.40 -3.80
C LEU A 168 7.81 6.10 -5.13
N VAL A 169 8.59 6.08 -6.21
CA VAL A 169 8.15 5.50 -7.48
C VAL A 169 9.11 4.38 -7.88
N TYR A 170 8.57 3.34 -8.45
CA TYR A 170 9.35 2.22 -8.94
C TYR A 170 8.67 1.56 -10.12
N THR A 171 9.50 1.05 -11.01
CA THR A 171 9.01 0.12 -12.02
C THR A 171 8.95 -1.23 -11.33
N SER A 172 7.77 -1.80 -11.17
CA SER A 172 7.71 -3.21 -10.87
C SER A 172 8.28 -3.91 -12.11
N SER A 173 9.56 -4.32 -12.05
CA SER A 173 10.01 -5.39 -12.94
C SER A 173 9.06 -6.53 -12.66
N ASP A 174 8.20 -6.82 -13.63
CA ASP A 174 7.12 -7.76 -13.50
C ASP A 174 7.60 -9.08 -12.89
N ILE A 175 7.44 -9.23 -11.58
CA ILE A 175 6.81 -10.44 -11.20
C ILE A 175 5.34 -10.18 -11.56
N HIS A 176 5.00 -10.42 -12.81
CA HIS A 176 3.66 -10.69 -13.16
C HIS A 176 3.22 -11.82 -12.22
N PHE A 177 2.51 -11.49 -11.15
CA PHE A 177 1.41 -12.33 -10.78
C PHE A 177 0.46 -12.21 -11.96
N ILE A 178 0.78 -12.96 -13.03
CA ILE A 178 -0.21 -13.27 -14.03
C ILE A 178 -1.28 -14.02 -13.25
N ALA A 179 -2.34 -13.31 -12.89
CA ALA A 179 -3.61 -13.89 -12.52
C ALA A 179 -4.25 -14.64 -13.73
N THR A 180 -3.42 -15.20 -14.59
CA THR A 180 -3.76 -16.05 -15.75
C THR A 180 -2.84 -17.27 -15.83
N SER A 181 -2.48 -17.81 -14.68
CA SER A 181 -2.29 -19.23 -14.50
C SER A 181 -2.96 -19.53 -13.19
N LYS A 182 -3.85 -20.48 -13.15
CA LYS A 182 -4.58 -20.96 -12.00
C LYS A 182 -3.68 -20.90 -10.79
N ALA A 183 -3.96 -19.92 -9.94
CA ALA A 183 -3.19 -19.62 -8.75
C ALA A 183 -3.21 -20.85 -7.84
N ILE A 184 -2.15 -21.05 -7.07
CA ILE A 184 -2.22 -21.98 -5.97
C ILE A 184 -3.37 -21.52 -5.07
N ASN A 185 -4.37 -22.38 -4.88
CA ASN A 185 -5.43 -22.15 -3.92
C ASN A 185 -5.14 -22.92 -2.65
N VAL A 186 -5.26 -22.27 -1.53
CA VAL A 186 -5.08 -22.87 -0.20
C VAL A 186 -6.42 -22.83 0.52
N TYR A 187 -6.99 -23.99 0.79
CA TYR A 187 -8.33 -24.12 1.37
C TYR A 187 -8.52 -25.41 2.19
N PRO A 188 -9.51 -25.41 3.12
CA PRO A 188 -10.24 -24.27 3.61
C PRO A 188 -9.35 -23.30 4.41
N ASN A 189 -9.69 -22.02 4.41
CA ASN A 189 -9.05 -21.04 5.27
C ASN A 189 -10.15 -20.12 5.83
N PRO A 190 -10.53 -20.25 7.12
CA PRO A 190 -9.89 -21.02 8.19
C PRO A 190 -9.91 -22.55 7.99
N ALA A 191 -8.86 -23.21 8.47
CA ALA A 191 -8.71 -24.67 8.50
C ALA A 191 -8.90 -25.21 9.92
N SER A 192 -9.53 -26.39 10.07
CA SER A 192 -9.60 -27.13 11.34
C SER A 192 -8.65 -28.33 11.35
N ASP A 193 -8.97 -29.35 10.55
CA ASP A 193 -8.25 -30.61 10.56
C ASP A 193 -7.28 -30.74 9.38
N ILE A 194 -7.66 -30.16 8.23
CA ILE A 194 -6.96 -30.35 6.97
C ILE A 194 -6.91 -29.01 6.21
N LEU A 195 -5.73 -28.70 5.65
CA LEU A 195 -5.49 -27.63 4.71
C LEU A 195 -5.01 -28.24 3.38
N LYS A 196 -5.61 -27.83 2.26
CA LYS A 196 -5.29 -28.35 0.93
C LYS A 196 -4.61 -27.28 0.09
N ILE A 197 -3.62 -27.68 -0.66
CA ILE A 197 -2.94 -26.89 -1.69
C ILE A 197 -3.39 -27.38 -3.05
N GLN A 198 -4.15 -26.57 -3.77
CA GLN A 198 -4.50 -26.83 -5.17
C GLN A 198 -3.55 -26.03 -6.06
N SER A 199 -2.82 -26.70 -6.93
CA SER A 199 -1.84 -26.09 -7.83
C SER A 199 -1.86 -26.81 -9.17
N ASP A 200 -1.68 -26.07 -10.26
CA ASP A 200 -1.50 -26.62 -11.60
C ASP A 200 -0.05 -27.07 -11.86
N THR A 201 0.88 -26.70 -10.98
CA THR A 201 2.28 -27.13 -11.01
C THR A 201 2.60 -28.00 -9.80
N SER A 202 3.57 -28.90 -9.93
CA SER A 202 3.94 -29.77 -8.81
C SER A 202 4.50 -28.94 -7.65
N VAL A 203 3.94 -29.17 -6.44
CA VAL A 203 4.45 -28.63 -5.20
C VAL A 203 5.70 -29.41 -4.83
N GLN A 204 6.86 -28.73 -4.81
CA GLN A 204 8.12 -29.34 -4.43
C GLN A 204 8.27 -29.40 -2.91
N ARG A 205 7.84 -28.33 -2.27
CA ARG A 205 7.92 -28.21 -0.81
C ARG A 205 6.95 -27.13 -0.31
N TRP A 206 6.41 -27.35 0.87
CA TRP A 206 5.78 -26.30 1.66
C TRP A 206 6.36 -26.25 3.07
N THR A 207 6.28 -25.09 3.69
CA THR A 207 6.70 -24.85 5.07
C THR A 207 5.72 -23.92 5.74
N LEU A 208 5.20 -24.33 6.90
CA LEU A 208 4.31 -23.54 7.73
C LEU A 208 5.12 -22.86 8.84
N TYR A 209 5.02 -21.55 8.92
CA TYR A 209 5.70 -20.74 9.93
C TYR A 209 4.71 -20.11 10.90
N SER A 210 5.10 -20.00 12.17
CA SER A 210 4.43 -19.09 13.10
C SER A 210 4.72 -17.63 12.73
N LEU A 211 3.94 -16.69 13.28
CA LEU A 211 4.22 -15.25 13.08
C LEU A 211 5.56 -14.80 13.71
N SER A 212 6.14 -15.59 14.62
CA SER A 212 7.49 -15.37 15.16
C SER A 212 8.61 -15.90 14.25
N GLY A 213 8.26 -16.47 13.07
CA GLY A 213 9.23 -17.03 12.12
C GLY A 213 9.68 -18.45 12.42
N SER A 214 9.14 -19.11 13.47
CA SER A 214 9.48 -20.50 13.78
C SER A 214 8.82 -21.45 12.78
N CYS A 215 9.58 -22.40 12.24
CA CYS A 215 9.05 -23.47 11.39
C CYS A 215 8.20 -24.42 12.25
N ILE A 216 6.93 -24.58 11.91
CA ILE A 216 5.97 -25.44 12.62
C ILE A 216 5.88 -26.81 11.94
N ALA A 217 5.79 -26.82 10.61
CA ALA A 217 5.69 -28.04 9.83
C ALA A 217 6.25 -27.82 8.42
N THR A 218 6.65 -28.91 7.75
CA THR A 218 7.10 -28.88 6.36
C THR A 218 6.74 -30.20 5.68
N GLY A 219 6.51 -30.16 4.38
CA GLY A 219 6.18 -31.35 3.58
C GLY A 219 6.20 -31.04 2.09
N SER A 220 5.77 -32.02 1.29
CA SER A 220 5.65 -31.94 -0.17
C SER A 220 4.27 -32.37 -0.68
N GLU A 221 3.45 -32.94 0.19
CA GLU A 221 2.08 -33.37 -0.14
C GLU A 221 1.18 -32.14 -0.33
N THR A 222 0.14 -32.30 -1.12
CA THR A 222 -0.86 -31.23 -1.34
C THR A 222 -1.93 -31.13 -0.25
N THR A 223 -1.84 -31.99 0.77
CA THR A 223 -2.74 -32.01 1.93
C THR A 223 -1.90 -31.92 3.20
N ILE A 224 -2.21 -30.93 4.03
CA ILE A 224 -1.54 -30.67 5.28
C ILE A 224 -2.49 -31.03 6.42
N ASP A 225 -2.07 -31.93 7.30
CA ASP A 225 -2.80 -32.21 8.54
C ASP A 225 -2.56 -31.07 9.54
N THR A 226 -3.61 -30.39 9.92
CA THR A 226 -3.58 -29.25 10.85
C THR A 226 -4.15 -29.60 12.22
N SER A 227 -4.64 -30.83 12.44
CA SER A 227 -5.34 -31.26 13.66
C SER A 227 -4.52 -31.10 14.94
N ASN A 228 -3.18 -31.19 14.84
CA ASN A 228 -2.26 -31.06 15.96
C ASN A 228 -1.54 -29.69 16.00
N ILE A 229 -1.91 -28.74 15.14
CA ILE A 229 -1.33 -27.40 15.13
C ILE A 229 -2.24 -26.49 15.96
N PRO A 230 -1.73 -25.75 16.95
CA PRO A 230 -2.56 -24.87 17.77
C PRO A 230 -3.36 -23.86 16.96
N SER A 231 -4.56 -23.49 17.44
CA SER A 231 -5.34 -22.41 16.82
C SER A 231 -4.52 -21.12 16.77
N GLY A 232 -4.49 -20.46 15.60
CA GLY A 232 -3.69 -19.26 15.40
C GLY A 232 -3.50 -18.90 13.93
N THR A 233 -2.84 -17.78 13.68
CA THR A 233 -2.46 -17.34 12.34
C THR A 233 -1.03 -17.80 12.04
N TYR A 234 -0.87 -18.32 10.84
CA TYR A 234 0.39 -18.88 10.34
C TYR A 234 0.70 -18.34 8.95
N LEU A 235 1.95 -18.46 8.52
CA LEU A 235 2.38 -18.16 7.16
C LEU A 235 2.78 -19.45 6.47
N LEU A 236 2.07 -19.85 5.41
CA LEU A 236 2.38 -21.00 4.58
C LEU A 236 3.20 -20.57 3.38
N LYS A 237 4.46 -21.02 3.31
CA LYS A 237 5.35 -20.85 2.17
C LYS A 237 5.30 -22.10 1.31
N ILE A 238 5.03 -21.95 0.01
CA ILE A 238 4.91 -23.03 -0.97
C ILE A 238 5.95 -22.81 -2.07
N GLN A 239 6.75 -23.82 -2.35
CA GLN A 239 7.74 -23.85 -3.42
C GLN A 239 7.24 -24.77 -4.54
N THR A 240 7.25 -24.26 -5.75
CA THR A 240 7.01 -25.01 -6.99
C THR A 240 8.23 -24.89 -7.89
N GLU A 241 8.19 -25.45 -9.08
CA GLU A 241 9.30 -25.36 -10.02
C GLU A 241 9.56 -23.89 -10.43
N GLY A 242 10.60 -23.31 -9.83
CA GLY A 242 11.05 -21.93 -10.11
C GLY A 242 10.25 -20.79 -9.46
N LYS A 243 9.28 -21.10 -8.58
CA LYS A 243 8.46 -20.05 -7.90
C LYS A 243 8.22 -20.37 -6.44
N GLU A 244 8.14 -19.30 -5.63
CA GLU A 244 7.74 -19.35 -4.23
C GLU A 244 6.47 -18.52 -4.03
N PHE A 245 5.58 -19.02 -3.15
CA PHE A 245 4.33 -18.37 -2.80
C PHE A 245 4.18 -18.35 -1.29
N CYS A 246 3.57 -17.29 -0.75
CA CYS A 246 3.28 -17.17 0.68
C CYS A 246 1.81 -16.86 0.89
N TYR A 247 1.15 -17.61 1.79
CA TYR A 247 -0.27 -17.46 2.12
C TYR A 247 -0.45 -17.34 3.63
N PRO A 248 -1.21 -16.33 4.10
CA PRO A 248 -1.69 -16.34 5.48
C PRO A 248 -2.73 -17.44 5.66
N VAL A 249 -2.59 -18.23 6.70
CA VAL A 249 -3.49 -19.34 7.06
C VAL A 249 -3.98 -19.16 8.48
N LEU A 250 -5.29 -19.25 8.68
CA LEU A 250 -5.92 -19.27 9.99
C LEU A 250 -6.31 -20.73 10.33
N ILE A 251 -5.80 -21.25 11.45
CA ILE A 251 -6.16 -22.57 11.99
C ILE A 251 -7.05 -22.36 13.20
N VAL A 252 -8.17 -23.07 13.25
CA VAL A 252 -9.17 -22.98 14.32
C VAL A 252 -9.65 -24.38 14.72
N HIS A 253 -9.69 -24.65 16.03
CA HIS A 253 -10.23 -25.87 16.64
C HIS A 253 -11.24 -25.51 17.68
#